data_edb9ded04c5d8eab4f713655dd090b7b
#
_entry.id   edb9ded04c5d8eab4f713655dd090b7b
#
_cell.length_a   1.000
_cell.length_b   1.000
_cell.length_c   1.000
_cell.angle_alpha   90.00
_cell.angle_beta   90.00
_cell.angle_gamma   90.00
#
_symmetry.space_group_name_H-M   'P 1'
#
loop_
_entity.id
_entity.type
_entity.pdbx_description
1 polymer ?
#
loop_
_entity_poly.entity_id
_entity_poly.type
_entity_poly.pdbx_seq_one_letter_code
_entity_poly.pdbx_strand_id
1 'polypeptide(L)'
;DSPTTPEVVAEWHSSTNGRHVALDVLERLADRYGEAESLLGIELLDTPQMSVRKSLFTMTDGIPAHYLRNFYRDAYELVRSYMPEDKIVVFSSSGHPGEWKHFMRGAKYKNVYMDLHLYHYRDEYALDITSPRGLTTAISRNKRELKEAISTGFPVLVGEWSGAAIFANSSVTPEGRNAYERVFIANQLASFAPAAGWFFQTWKTEKRIAAWDARAALGTLERGMIE
;
A
#
# COMPACT_ATOMS: atom_id res chain seq x y z
N ASP A 1 -5.98 -11.46 -3.52
CA ASP A 1 -4.83 -11.95 -2.76
C ASP A 1 -5.02 -13.43 -2.49
N SER A 2 -4.33 -14.27 -3.27
CA SER A 2 -4.15 -15.66 -2.87
C SER A 2 -3.32 -15.65 -1.59
N PRO A 3 -3.70 -16.37 -0.53
CA PRO A 3 -2.85 -16.49 0.63
C PRO A 3 -1.56 -17.16 0.16
N THR A 4 -0.49 -16.39 0.04
CA THR A 4 0.84 -16.94 -0.14
C THR A 4 1.12 -17.78 1.09
N THR A 5 1.29 -19.08 0.89
CA THR A 5 1.66 -19.95 2.01
C THR A 5 3.01 -19.49 2.55
N PRO A 6 3.28 -19.64 3.84
CA PRO A 6 4.59 -19.29 4.42
C PRO A 6 5.79 -19.92 3.67
N GLU A 7 5.60 -21.08 3.07
CA GLU A 7 6.58 -21.76 2.24
C GLU A 7 6.95 -20.97 0.97
N VAL A 8 5.96 -20.43 0.26
CA VAL A 8 6.21 -19.64 -0.97
C VAL A 8 7.00 -18.37 -0.64
N VAL A 9 6.69 -17.72 0.48
CA VAL A 9 7.43 -16.52 0.94
C VAL A 9 8.87 -16.88 1.32
N ALA A 10 9.08 -18.04 2.00
CA ALA A 10 10.41 -18.52 2.34
C ALA A 10 11.25 -18.85 1.10
N GLU A 11 10.67 -19.49 0.11
CA GLU A 11 11.35 -19.84 -1.13
C GLU A 11 11.79 -18.62 -1.95
N TRP A 12 10.99 -17.55 -1.99
CA TRP A 12 11.31 -16.36 -2.79
C TRP A 12 12.64 -15.73 -2.37
N HIS A 13 12.88 -15.50 -1.10
CA HIS A 13 14.10 -14.84 -0.62
C HIS A 13 15.28 -15.79 -0.43
N SER A 14 15.03 -17.07 -0.19
CA SER A 14 16.07 -18.10 -0.06
C SER A 14 16.49 -18.69 -1.40
N SER A 15 15.65 -18.54 -2.44
CA SER A 15 15.92 -19.01 -3.78
C SER A 15 16.57 -17.92 -4.64
N THR A 16 17.80 -18.15 -5.08
CA THR A 16 18.46 -17.30 -6.09
C THR A 16 17.57 -17.12 -7.32
N ASN A 17 16.86 -18.16 -7.74
CA ASN A 17 15.97 -18.15 -8.89
C ASN A 17 14.77 -17.21 -8.69
N GLY A 18 14.12 -17.22 -7.52
CA GLY A 18 12.97 -16.34 -7.23
C GLY A 18 13.31 -14.86 -7.34
N ARG A 19 14.47 -14.47 -6.84
CA ARG A 19 14.96 -13.08 -6.95
C ARG A 19 15.25 -12.71 -8.41
N HIS A 20 15.92 -13.58 -9.17
CA HIS A 20 16.20 -13.33 -10.60
C HIS A 20 14.92 -13.17 -11.40
N VAL A 21 13.93 -14.05 -11.23
CA VAL A 21 12.64 -13.94 -11.91
C VAL A 21 11.96 -12.59 -11.63
N ALA A 22 11.99 -12.11 -10.38
CA ALA A 22 11.40 -10.81 -10.03
C ALA A 22 12.14 -9.66 -10.72
N LEU A 23 13.47 -9.70 -10.78
CA LEU A 23 14.26 -8.69 -11.49
C LEU A 23 14.03 -8.75 -13.00
N ASP A 24 13.98 -9.93 -13.61
CA ASP A 24 13.68 -10.11 -15.04
C ASP A 24 12.32 -9.54 -15.43
N VAL A 25 11.30 -9.68 -14.55
CA VAL A 25 9.98 -9.09 -14.78
C VAL A 25 10.07 -7.56 -14.74
N LEU A 26 10.76 -7.00 -13.75
CA LEU A 26 10.95 -5.56 -13.64
C LEU A 26 11.74 -4.99 -14.84
N GLU A 27 12.77 -5.69 -15.29
CA GLU A 27 13.54 -5.32 -16.46
C GLU A 27 12.66 -5.23 -17.70
N ARG A 28 11.87 -6.28 -17.98
CA ARG A 28 10.94 -6.30 -19.13
C ARG A 28 9.88 -5.21 -19.06
N LEU A 29 9.37 -4.87 -17.87
CA LEU A 29 8.43 -3.79 -17.69
C LEU A 29 9.09 -2.44 -17.94
N ALA A 30 10.28 -2.22 -17.39
CA ALA A 30 11.02 -0.97 -17.53
C ALA A 30 11.52 -0.76 -18.96
N ASP A 31 12.06 -1.80 -19.62
CA ASP A 31 12.46 -1.77 -21.02
C ASP A 31 11.30 -1.42 -21.95
N ARG A 32 10.13 -2.03 -21.70
CA ARG A 32 8.96 -1.83 -22.58
C ARG A 32 8.24 -0.51 -22.35
N TYR A 33 8.16 -0.03 -21.13
CA TYR A 33 7.28 1.07 -20.75
C TYR A 33 8.01 2.25 -20.07
N GLY A 34 9.30 2.10 -19.72
CA GLY A 34 10.03 3.08 -18.92
C GLY A 34 10.00 4.49 -19.48
N GLU A 35 10.06 4.63 -20.81
CA GLU A 35 10.01 5.92 -21.50
C GLU A 35 8.61 6.41 -21.87
N ALA A 36 7.54 5.58 -21.63
CA ALA A 36 6.18 5.97 -22.00
C ALA A 36 5.72 7.21 -21.23
N GLU A 37 5.24 8.24 -21.91
CA GLU A 37 4.75 9.48 -21.30
C GLU A 37 3.63 9.24 -20.28
N SER A 38 2.78 8.24 -20.53
CA SER A 38 1.67 7.86 -19.66
C SER A 38 2.08 7.10 -18.41
N LEU A 39 3.33 6.65 -18.31
CA LEU A 39 3.83 5.96 -17.12
C LEU A 39 4.25 6.97 -16.06
N LEU A 40 3.64 6.91 -14.88
CA LEU A 40 4.08 7.67 -13.70
C LEU A 40 5.36 7.07 -13.10
N GLY A 41 5.42 5.76 -12.97
CA GLY A 41 6.55 5.05 -12.37
C GLY A 41 6.28 3.55 -12.22
N ILE A 42 7.21 2.86 -11.58
CA ILE A 42 7.13 1.41 -11.35
C ILE A 42 7.27 1.13 -9.85
N GLU A 43 6.36 0.31 -9.33
CA GLU A 43 6.52 -0.29 -8.00
C GLU A 43 7.30 -1.60 -8.09
N LEU A 44 8.28 -1.75 -7.21
CA LEU A 44 9.26 -2.84 -7.28
C LEU A 44 8.72 -4.17 -6.77
N LEU A 45 7.85 -4.15 -5.76
CA LEU A 45 7.13 -5.32 -5.23
C LEU A 45 5.87 -4.86 -4.52
N ASP A 46 4.76 -5.56 -4.78
CA ASP A 46 3.51 -5.42 -4.05
C ASP A 46 3.59 -6.13 -2.68
N THR A 47 3.52 -5.38 -1.64
CA THR A 47 3.37 -5.77 -0.21
C THR A 47 4.09 -7.07 0.20
N PRO A 48 5.42 -7.20 -0.02
CA PRO A 48 6.15 -8.39 0.42
C PRO A 48 6.09 -8.49 1.95
N GLN A 49 5.81 -9.68 2.46
CA GLN A 49 5.77 -9.91 3.90
C GLN A 49 7.17 -9.81 4.49
N MET A 50 7.44 -8.75 5.23
CA MET A 50 8.73 -8.55 5.89
C MET A 50 8.75 -9.17 7.28
N SER A 51 9.85 -9.87 7.61
CA SER A 51 10.11 -10.34 8.95
C SER A 51 10.53 -9.18 9.85
N VAL A 52 9.83 -9.00 10.96
CA VAL A 52 10.09 -7.96 11.95
C VAL A 52 10.27 -8.55 13.33
N ARG A 53 10.90 -7.79 14.22
CA ARG A 53 11.10 -8.22 15.60
C ARG A 53 9.77 -8.26 16.35
N LYS A 54 9.40 -9.47 16.82
CA LYS A 54 8.21 -9.70 17.64
C LYS A 54 8.51 -9.59 19.13
N SER A 55 9.70 -10.03 19.56
CA SER A 55 10.19 -9.92 20.93
C SER A 55 11.72 -9.81 20.96
N LEU A 56 12.31 -9.79 22.16
CA LEU A 56 13.77 -9.72 22.29
C LEU A 56 14.50 -10.87 21.55
N PHE A 57 13.85 -12.03 21.43
CA PHE A 57 14.46 -13.25 20.88
C PHE A 57 13.72 -13.85 19.69
N THR A 58 12.61 -13.24 19.26
CA THR A 58 11.77 -13.80 18.18
C THR A 58 11.53 -12.79 17.07
N MET A 59 11.51 -13.31 15.84
CA MET A 59 11.09 -12.60 14.64
C MET A 59 9.73 -13.12 14.18
N THR A 60 8.97 -12.33 13.43
CA THR A 60 7.84 -12.85 12.66
C THR A 60 8.34 -13.63 11.45
N ASP A 61 7.50 -14.51 10.91
CA ASP A 61 7.76 -15.11 9.61
C ASP A 61 7.79 -14.03 8.51
N GLY A 62 8.54 -14.29 7.46
CA GLY A 62 8.65 -13.39 6.33
C GLY A 62 10.07 -13.18 5.83
N ILE A 63 10.22 -12.29 4.88
CA ILE A 63 11.50 -11.96 4.25
C ILE A 63 12.34 -11.09 5.19
N PRO A 64 13.58 -11.48 5.53
CA PRO A 64 14.44 -10.64 6.34
C PRO A 64 14.66 -9.26 5.73
N ALA A 65 14.57 -8.21 6.55
CA ALA A 65 14.63 -6.81 6.10
C ALA A 65 15.86 -6.48 5.23
N HIS A 66 17.01 -7.10 5.52
CA HIS A 66 18.23 -6.88 4.73
C HIS A 66 18.12 -7.43 3.30
N TYR A 67 17.39 -8.55 3.08
CA TYR A 67 17.13 -9.08 1.76
C TYR A 67 16.26 -8.14 0.94
N LEU A 68 15.16 -7.63 1.53
CA LEU A 68 14.31 -6.65 0.86
C LEU A 68 15.07 -5.36 0.53
N ARG A 69 15.87 -4.86 1.47
CA ARG A 69 16.70 -3.67 1.22
C ARG A 69 17.67 -3.87 0.07
N ASN A 70 18.30 -5.04 -0.03
CA ASN A 70 19.21 -5.35 -1.13
C ASN A 70 18.44 -5.50 -2.45
N PHE A 71 17.32 -6.23 -2.43
CA PHE A 71 16.48 -6.37 -3.61
C PHE A 71 16.01 -5.01 -4.14
N TYR A 72 15.48 -4.15 -3.29
CA TYR A 72 15.00 -2.83 -3.71
C TYR A 72 16.11 -1.94 -4.29
N ARG A 73 17.34 -2.03 -3.76
CA ARG A 73 18.47 -1.29 -4.35
C ARG A 73 18.82 -1.79 -5.74
N ASP A 74 18.92 -3.11 -5.91
CA ASP A 74 19.24 -3.71 -7.20
C ASP A 74 18.12 -3.46 -8.22
N ALA A 75 16.87 -3.60 -7.79
CA ALA A 75 15.70 -3.31 -8.62
C ALA A 75 15.62 -1.83 -9.02
N TYR A 76 15.96 -0.91 -8.10
CA TYR A 76 16.05 0.51 -8.40
C TYR A 76 17.09 0.77 -9.50
N GLU A 77 18.30 0.26 -9.36
CA GLU A 77 19.37 0.46 -10.34
C GLU A 77 18.98 -0.16 -11.70
N LEU A 78 18.33 -1.32 -11.67
CA LEU A 78 17.85 -1.99 -12.87
C LEU A 78 16.81 -1.14 -13.60
N VAL A 79 15.71 -0.74 -12.93
CA VAL A 79 14.65 0.03 -13.60
C VAL A 79 15.15 1.41 -14.04
N ARG A 80 16.09 2.02 -13.33
CA ARG A 80 16.71 3.31 -13.72
C ARG A 80 17.56 3.23 -14.97
N SER A 81 18.05 2.07 -15.36
CA SER A 81 18.75 1.91 -16.64
C SER A 81 17.83 2.02 -17.86
N TYR A 82 16.51 1.90 -17.66
CA TYR A 82 15.49 1.99 -18.70
C TYR A 82 14.50 3.15 -18.51
N MET A 83 14.45 3.74 -17.33
CA MET A 83 13.43 4.70 -16.94
C MET A 83 14.04 6.04 -16.51
N PRO A 84 13.61 7.19 -17.10
CA PRO A 84 14.11 8.52 -16.77
C PRO A 84 13.97 8.88 -15.27
N GLU A 85 14.81 9.80 -14.80
CA GLU A 85 14.85 10.23 -13.40
C GLU A 85 13.61 10.99 -12.94
N ASP A 86 12.84 11.59 -13.84
CA ASP A 86 11.59 12.30 -13.55
C ASP A 86 10.44 11.36 -13.16
N LYS A 87 10.51 10.11 -13.55
CA LYS A 87 9.54 9.09 -13.15
C LYS A 87 9.83 8.55 -11.76
N ILE A 88 8.78 8.15 -11.03
CA ILE A 88 8.94 7.65 -9.68
C ILE A 88 9.29 6.15 -9.65
N VAL A 89 10.07 5.76 -8.67
CA VAL A 89 10.26 4.36 -8.27
C VAL A 89 9.63 4.17 -6.92
N VAL A 90 8.73 3.22 -6.82
CA VAL A 90 7.95 2.96 -5.60
C VAL A 90 8.42 1.67 -4.96
N PHE A 91 8.54 1.66 -3.64
CA PHE A 91 8.78 0.44 -2.88
C PHE A 91 7.75 0.30 -1.75
N SER A 92 7.29 -0.91 -1.50
CA SER A 92 6.35 -1.18 -0.43
C SER A 92 6.97 -1.04 0.95
N SER A 93 6.25 -0.39 1.87
CA SER A 93 6.62 -0.33 3.29
C SER A 93 6.50 -1.68 4.00
N SER A 94 5.87 -2.67 3.35
CA SER A 94 5.57 -3.99 3.95
C SER A 94 4.82 -3.89 5.28
N GLY A 95 3.97 -2.87 5.46
CA GLY A 95 3.24 -2.59 6.70
C GLY A 95 4.09 -2.09 7.88
N HIS A 96 5.37 -1.80 7.66
CA HIS A 96 6.32 -1.38 8.69
C HIS A 96 7.13 -0.14 8.25
N PRO A 97 6.47 1.03 8.08
CA PRO A 97 7.12 2.20 7.51
C PRO A 97 8.35 2.67 8.29
N GLY A 98 8.35 2.57 9.62
CA GLY A 98 9.48 2.97 10.46
C GLY A 98 10.79 2.21 10.19
N GLU A 99 10.71 0.99 9.68
CA GLU A 99 11.88 0.16 9.34
C GLU A 99 12.70 0.71 8.16
N TRP A 100 12.14 1.62 7.37
CA TRP A 100 12.78 2.19 6.18
C TRP A 100 13.48 3.53 6.44
N LYS A 101 13.57 3.94 7.70
CA LYS A 101 14.32 5.15 8.06
C LYS A 101 15.77 5.02 7.59
N HIS A 102 16.28 6.07 6.93
CA HIS A 102 17.62 6.10 6.32
C HIS A 102 17.87 5.17 5.13
N PHE A 103 16.87 4.46 4.63
CA PHE A 103 16.97 3.65 3.42
C PHE A 103 17.03 4.55 2.18
N MET A 104 17.82 4.20 1.16
CA MET A 104 17.93 4.91 -0.13
C MET A 104 18.03 6.45 -0.01
N ARG A 105 18.98 6.94 0.81
CA ARG A 105 19.14 8.38 1.10
C ARG A 105 20.28 9.06 0.34
N GLY A 106 21.05 8.33 -0.42
CA GLY A 106 22.15 8.92 -1.20
C GLY A 106 21.64 9.75 -2.39
N ALA A 107 22.47 10.71 -2.86
CA ALA A 107 22.14 11.57 -4.00
C ALA A 107 21.83 10.82 -5.30
N LYS A 108 22.24 9.54 -5.41
CA LYS A 108 21.94 8.67 -6.54
C LYS A 108 20.47 8.20 -6.58
N TYR A 109 19.75 8.25 -5.45
CA TYR A 109 18.36 7.81 -5.38
C TYR A 109 17.43 8.97 -5.66
N LYS A 110 16.85 9.02 -6.84
CA LYS A 110 15.95 10.07 -7.31
C LYS A 110 14.53 9.58 -7.36
N ASN A 111 13.59 10.42 -6.97
CA ASN A 111 12.15 10.17 -7.08
C ASN A 111 11.73 8.79 -6.53
N VAL A 112 12.24 8.46 -5.33
CA VAL A 112 11.88 7.23 -4.62
C VAL A 112 10.71 7.51 -3.69
N TYR A 113 9.63 6.76 -3.82
CA TYR A 113 8.40 6.87 -3.05
C TYR A 113 8.19 5.61 -2.23
N MET A 114 7.56 5.77 -1.06
CA MET A 114 7.13 4.66 -0.22
C MET A 114 5.65 4.41 -0.45
N ASP A 115 5.30 3.14 -0.68
CA ASP A 115 3.91 2.69 -0.71
C ASP A 115 3.44 2.22 0.66
N LEU A 116 2.18 2.56 0.98
CA LEU A 116 1.50 2.23 2.23
C LEU A 116 0.09 1.72 1.92
N HIS A 117 -0.21 0.47 2.28
CA HIS A 117 -1.54 -0.11 2.14
C HIS A 117 -2.35 0.06 3.44
N LEU A 118 -3.51 0.71 3.34
CA LEU A 118 -4.36 1.04 4.49
C LEU A 118 -5.75 0.41 4.35
N TYR A 119 -5.89 -0.82 4.87
CA TYR A 119 -7.15 -1.56 4.86
C TYR A 119 -7.76 -1.74 6.25
N HIS A 120 -9.09 -1.86 6.31
CA HIS A 120 -9.87 -2.00 7.54
C HIS A 120 -10.85 -3.18 7.53
N TYR A 121 -10.69 -4.12 6.60
CA TYR A 121 -11.59 -5.27 6.46
C TYR A 121 -11.02 -6.58 7.06
N ARG A 122 -9.76 -6.58 7.50
CA ARG A 122 -9.12 -7.75 8.12
C ARG A 122 -9.45 -7.81 9.61
N ASP A 123 -9.56 -9.02 10.17
CA ASP A 123 -9.97 -9.24 11.57
C ASP A 123 -9.05 -8.53 12.58
N GLU A 124 -7.75 -8.50 12.34
CA GLU A 124 -6.79 -7.77 13.18
C GLU A 124 -7.00 -6.26 13.18
N TYR A 125 -7.78 -5.76 12.21
CA TYR A 125 -8.08 -4.35 12.02
C TYR A 125 -9.58 -4.06 12.08
N ALA A 126 -10.37 -5.06 12.42
CA ALA A 126 -11.81 -4.97 12.48
C ALA A 126 -12.27 -3.93 13.50
N LEU A 127 -12.56 -2.76 12.99
CA LEU A 127 -13.18 -1.68 13.76
C LEU A 127 -14.59 -1.48 13.26
N ASP A 128 -15.56 -1.59 14.15
CA ASP A 128 -16.95 -1.31 13.82
C ASP A 128 -17.14 0.18 13.49
N ILE A 129 -17.16 0.49 12.20
CA ILE A 129 -17.32 1.87 11.72
C ILE A 129 -18.72 2.43 11.93
N THR A 130 -19.70 1.65 12.38
CA THR A 130 -21.03 2.14 12.75
C THR A 130 -21.01 2.87 14.09
N SER A 131 -19.99 2.63 14.90
CA SER A 131 -19.78 3.37 16.15
C SER A 131 -18.86 4.57 15.94
N PRO A 132 -19.15 5.73 16.56
CA PRO A 132 -18.26 6.90 16.50
C PRO A 132 -16.84 6.58 16.98
N ARG A 133 -16.70 5.71 17.98
CA ARG A 133 -15.40 5.28 18.50
C ARG A 133 -14.63 4.44 17.47
N GLY A 134 -15.29 3.48 16.82
CA GLY A 134 -14.68 2.63 15.81
C GLY A 134 -14.21 3.45 14.61
N LEU A 135 -15.07 4.32 14.09
CA LEU A 135 -14.72 5.25 13.01
C LEU A 135 -13.51 6.13 13.38
N THR A 136 -13.57 6.79 14.55
CA THR A 136 -12.47 7.65 15.01
C THR A 136 -11.16 6.86 15.16
N THR A 137 -11.22 5.63 15.66
CA THR A 137 -10.04 4.77 15.85
C THR A 137 -9.44 4.38 14.51
N ALA A 138 -10.26 3.98 13.51
CA ALA A 138 -9.81 3.65 12.17
C ALA A 138 -9.08 4.83 11.50
N ILE A 139 -9.68 6.01 11.54
CA ILE A 139 -9.09 7.22 10.94
C ILE A 139 -7.83 7.68 11.69
N SER A 140 -7.82 7.59 13.02
CA SER A 140 -6.62 7.91 13.82
C SER A 140 -5.47 6.97 13.52
N ARG A 141 -5.77 5.71 13.20
CA ARG A 141 -4.77 4.74 12.75
C ARG A 141 -4.16 5.13 11.41
N ASN A 142 -4.98 5.45 10.39
CA ASN A 142 -4.48 5.93 9.09
C ASN A 142 -3.55 7.13 9.27
N LYS A 143 -3.97 8.12 10.05
CA LYS A 143 -3.15 9.31 10.34
C LYS A 143 -1.82 8.98 11.01
N ARG A 144 -1.81 8.03 11.96
CA ARG A 144 -0.60 7.61 12.65
C ARG A 144 0.37 6.89 11.71
N GLU A 145 -0.10 5.92 10.93
CA GLU A 145 0.70 5.15 10.00
C GLU A 145 1.27 6.04 8.88
N LEU A 146 0.44 6.91 8.32
CA LEU A 146 0.88 7.88 7.33
C LEU A 146 1.92 8.87 7.90
N LYS A 147 1.70 9.36 9.12
CA LYS A 147 2.67 10.24 9.81
C LYS A 147 4.00 9.54 10.05
N GLU A 148 3.97 8.28 10.45
CA GLU A 148 5.18 7.46 10.63
C GLU A 148 5.91 7.30 9.29
N ALA A 149 5.21 6.93 8.23
CA ALA A 149 5.78 6.79 6.89
C ALA A 149 6.42 8.08 6.41
N ILE A 150 5.73 9.22 6.49
CA ILE A 150 6.25 10.54 6.11
C ILE A 150 7.48 10.92 6.94
N SER A 151 7.51 10.57 8.23
CA SER A 151 8.64 10.86 9.12
C SER A 151 9.95 10.16 8.70
N THR A 152 9.85 9.13 7.87
CA THR A 152 11.03 8.51 7.25
C THR A 152 11.66 9.41 6.20
N GLY A 153 10.92 10.41 5.70
CA GLY A 153 11.33 11.45 4.75
C GLY A 153 11.17 11.04 3.28
N PHE A 154 10.46 9.94 2.99
CA PHE A 154 9.99 9.65 1.63
C PHE A 154 8.68 10.39 1.35
N PRO A 155 8.43 10.80 0.09
CA PRO A 155 7.06 11.00 -0.37
C PRO A 155 6.31 9.67 -0.25
N VAL A 156 5.06 9.71 0.26
CA VAL A 156 4.27 8.51 0.53
C VAL A 156 3.07 8.47 -0.40
N LEU A 157 2.87 7.32 -1.04
CA LEU A 157 1.62 6.96 -1.71
C LEU A 157 0.80 6.08 -0.76
N VAL A 158 -0.51 6.29 -0.72
CA VAL A 158 -1.44 5.30 -0.18
C VAL A 158 -1.85 4.42 -1.37
N GLY A 159 -1.04 3.40 -1.64
CA GLY A 159 -1.08 2.61 -2.86
C GLY A 159 -2.30 1.73 -2.95
N GLU A 160 -2.78 1.22 -1.81
CA GLU A 160 -4.04 0.49 -1.75
C GLU A 160 -4.88 0.87 -0.52
N TRP A 161 -6.13 1.19 -0.79
CA TRP A 161 -7.17 1.36 0.22
C TRP A 161 -8.55 1.12 -0.40
N SER A 162 -9.55 0.89 0.42
CA SER A 162 -10.94 0.72 -0.03
C SER A 162 -11.93 1.27 0.98
N GLY A 163 -13.20 1.32 0.60
CA GLY A 163 -14.31 1.62 1.52
C GLY A 163 -14.73 0.42 2.37
N ALA A 164 -14.11 -0.75 2.19
CA ALA A 164 -14.49 -1.95 2.91
C ALA A 164 -14.12 -1.86 4.40
N ALA A 165 -15.10 -2.17 5.24
CA ALA A 165 -14.96 -2.20 6.68
C ALA A 165 -15.85 -3.29 7.26
N ILE A 166 -15.65 -3.63 8.53
CA ILE A 166 -16.50 -4.56 9.24
C ILE A 166 -17.66 -3.80 9.88
N PHE A 167 -18.85 -4.37 9.74
CA PHE A 167 -20.07 -3.94 10.39
C PHE A 167 -20.43 -4.97 11.45
N ALA A 168 -20.17 -4.67 12.71
CA ALA A 168 -20.46 -5.57 13.81
C ALA A 168 -21.98 -5.77 14.00
N ASN A 169 -22.77 -4.77 13.63
CA ASN A 169 -24.23 -4.85 13.72
C ASN A 169 -24.83 -5.41 12.43
N SER A 170 -25.27 -6.66 12.46
CA SER A 170 -25.97 -7.34 11.36
C SER A 170 -27.34 -6.73 11.00
N SER A 171 -27.87 -5.88 11.86
CA SER A 171 -29.17 -5.19 11.63
C SER A 171 -29.07 -3.93 10.76
N VAL A 172 -27.87 -3.54 10.33
CA VAL A 172 -27.70 -2.38 9.43
C VAL A 172 -28.29 -2.72 8.06
N THR A 173 -29.29 -1.91 7.65
CA THR A 173 -29.89 -2.06 6.32
C THR A 173 -28.87 -1.77 5.21
N PRO A 174 -29.10 -2.23 3.97
CA PRO A 174 -28.21 -1.89 2.84
C PRO A 174 -28.02 -0.37 2.65
N GLU A 175 -29.08 0.41 2.81
CA GLU A 175 -29.03 1.86 2.71
C GLU A 175 -28.22 2.49 3.85
N GLY A 176 -28.40 1.99 5.07
CA GLY A 176 -27.60 2.39 6.24
C GLY A 176 -26.13 2.04 6.06
N ARG A 177 -25.83 0.85 5.52
CA ARG A 177 -24.45 0.44 5.20
C ARG A 177 -23.80 1.40 4.20
N ASN A 178 -24.48 1.71 3.11
CA ASN A 178 -23.99 2.66 2.12
C ASN A 178 -23.74 4.07 2.72
N ALA A 179 -24.55 4.50 3.68
CA ALA A 179 -24.34 5.77 4.37
C ALA A 179 -23.06 5.75 5.22
N TYR A 180 -22.85 4.69 6.00
CA TYR A 180 -21.62 4.53 6.80
C TYR A 180 -20.36 4.42 5.91
N GLU A 181 -20.42 3.66 4.83
CA GLU A 181 -19.31 3.52 3.87
C GLU A 181 -18.93 4.88 3.26
N ARG A 182 -19.90 5.69 2.86
CA ARG A 182 -19.64 7.06 2.35
C ARG A 182 -18.90 7.93 3.37
N VAL A 183 -19.41 7.96 4.60
CA VAL A 183 -18.78 8.73 5.69
C VAL A 183 -17.36 8.20 5.94
N PHE A 184 -17.17 6.88 5.93
CA PHE A 184 -15.88 6.27 6.14
C PHE A 184 -14.88 6.61 5.02
N ILE A 185 -15.31 6.51 3.76
CA ILE A 185 -14.49 6.87 2.59
C ILE A 185 -14.08 8.33 2.64
N ALA A 186 -15.02 9.25 2.91
CA ALA A 186 -14.72 10.68 3.02
C ALA A 186 -13.69 10.98 4.12
N ASN A 187 -13.82 10.34 5.29
CA ASN A 187 -12.88 10.51 6.39
C ASN A 187 -11.49 9.89 6.07
N GLN A 188 -11.42 8.76 5.34
CA GLN A 188 -10.16 8.21 4.89
C GLN A 188 -9.47 9.19 3.93
N LEU A 189 -10.16 9.69 2.90
CA LEU A 189 -9.61 10.68 1.96
C LEU A 189 -9.09 11.91 2.69
N ALA A 190 -9.84 12.47 3.63
CA ALA A 190 -9.38 13.58 4.45
C ALA A 190 -8.11 13.23 5.27
N SER A 191 -7.97 11.97 5.68
CA SER A 191 -6.78 11.52 6.42
C SER A 191 -5.54 11.36 5.53
N PHE A 192 -5.72 11.21 4.21
CA PHE A 192 -4.65 11.04 3.22
C PHE A 192 -4.12 12.36 2.65
N ALA A 193 -4.69 13.51 3.04
CA ALA A 193 -4.25 14.82 2.56
C ALA A 193 -2.73 15.07 2.64
N PRO A 194 -1.95 14.54 3.63
CA PRO A 194 -0.51 14.70 3.66
C PRO A 194 0.26 13.75 2.72
N ALA A 195 -0.40 12.75 2.11
CA ALA A 195 0.22 11.84 1.15
C ALA A 195 0.50 12.54 -0.18
N ALA A 196 1.48 12.02 -0.93
CA ALA A 196 1.76 12.48 -2.29
C ALA A 196 0.67 12.08 -3.30
N GLY A 197 -0.11 11.06 -2.98
CA GLY A 197 -1.22 10.57 -3.77
C GLY A 197 -1.81 9.29 -3.17
N TRP A 198 -2.85 8.79 -3.81
CA TRP A 198 -3.49 7.54 -3.38
C TRP A 198 -4.10 6.80 -4.57
N PHE A 199 -4.28 5.47 -4.43
CA PHE A 199 -4.91 4.59 -5.40
C PHE A 199 -5.98 3.75 -4.72
N PHE A 200 -7.21 3.87 -5.21
CA PHE A 200 -8.34 3.10 -4.67
C PHE A 200 -8.37 1.70 -5.28
N GLN A 201 -8.54 0.70 -4.46
CA GLN A 201 -8.67 -0.69 -4.87
C GLN A 201 -10.15 -1.06 -4.92
N THR A 202 -10.74 -1.12 -6.11
CA THR A 202 -10.23 -1.03 -7.49
C THR A 202 -11.12 -0.12 -8.34
N TRP A 203 -10.76 0.15 -9.58
CA TRP A 203 -11.58 1.00 -10.46
C TRP A 203 -13.02 0.50 -10.62
N LYS A 204 -13.20 -0.81 -10.84
CA LYS A 204 -14.52 -1.46 -10.96
C LYS A 204 -14.46 -2.90 -10.49
N THR A 205 -15.57 -3.38 -9.93
CA THR A 205 -15.81 -4.79 -9.64
C THR A 205 -16.88 -5.35 -10.57
N GLU A 206 -16.83 -6.66 -10.84
CA GLU A 206 -17.83 -7.34 -11.67
C GLU A 206 -19.26 -7.15 -11.12
N LYS A 207 -19.42 -7.30 -9.81
CA LYS A 207 -20.70 -7.21 -9.11
C LYS A 207 -21.02 -5.82 -8.55
N ARG A 208 -20.24 -4.78 -8.92
CA ARG A 208 -20.37 -3.41 -8.40
C ARG A 208 -20.47 -3.36 -6.87
N ILE A 209 -19.53 -4.02 -6.20
CA ILE A 209 -19.44 -3.98 -4.73
C ILE A 209 -18.97 -2.59 -4.33
N ALA A 210 -19.87 -1.76 -3.80
CA ALA A 210 -19.66 -0.33 -3.58
C ALA A 210 -18.35 -0.01 -2.83
N ALA A 211 -18.04 -0.75 -1.77
CA ALA A 211 -16.83 -0.55 -0.99
C ALA A 211 -15.52 -0.83 -1.74
N TRP A 212 -15.57 -1.53 -2.88
CA TRP A 212 -14.43 -1.94 -3.72
C TRP A 212 -14.48 -1.41 -5.15
N ASP A 213 -15.54 -0.71 -5.53
CA ASP A 213 -15.73 -0.15 -6.87
C ASP A 213 -15.62 1.37 -6.81
N ALA A 214 -14.50 1.93 -7.29
CA ALA A 214 -14.22 3.37 -7.19
C ALA A 214 -15.33 4.22 -7.83
N ARG A 215 -15.94 3.77 -8.92
CA ARG A 215 -17.04 4.50 -9.58
C ARG A 215 -18.27 4.60 -8.68
N ALA A 216 -18.55 3.55 -7.91
CA ALA A 216 -19.66 3.56 -6.96
C ALA A 216 -19.28 4.30 -5.68
N ALA A 217 -18.09 4.03 -5.13
CA ALA A 217 -17.61 4.60 -3.89
C ALA A 217 -17.38 6.12 -3.97
N LEU A 218 -16.61 6.56 -4.97
CA LEU A 218 -16.22 7.97 -5.13
C LEU A 218 -17.29 8.79 -5.84
N GLY A 219 -18.05 8.19 -6.75
CA GLY A 219 -19.14 8.88 -7.47
C GLY A 219 -20.31 9.31 -6.58
N THR A 220 -20.39 8.83 -5.34
CA THR A 220 -21.41 9.22 -4.36
C THR A 220 -20.95 10.34 -3.42
N LEU A 221 -19.68 10.73 -3.49
CA LEU A 221 -19.14 11.81 -2.67
C LEU A 221 -19.46 13.16 -3.31
N GLU A 222 -19.86 14.13 -2.49
CA GLU A 222 -19.99 15.51 -2.93
C GLU A 222 -18.60 16.09 -3.24
N ARG A 223 -18.51 17.01 -4.22
CA ARG A 223 -17.22 17.60 -4.63
C ARG A 223 -16.38 18.14 -3.49
N GLY A 224 -16.97 18.77 -2.49
CA GLY A 224 -16.29 19.30 -1.31
C GLY A 224 -15.81 18.24 -0.30
N MET A 225 -16.02 16.94 -0.57
CA MET A 225 -15.51 15.84 0.27
C MET A 225 -14.23 15.23 -0.29
N ILE A 226 -13.82 15.63 -1.51
CA ILE A 226 -12.67 15.05 -2.24
C ILE A 226 -11.49 16.05 -2.27
N GLU A 227 -11.78 17.33 -2.04
CA GLU A 227 -10.78 18.40 -1.93
C GLU A 227 -10.24 18.51 -0.48
#